data_dcfc6b974993730f0ae1245e28287a87
#
_entry.id   dcfc6b974993730f0ae1245e28287a87
#
_cell.length_a   1.000
_cell.length_b   1.000
_cell.length_c   1.000
_cell.angle_alpha   90.00
_cell.angle_beta   90.00
_cell.angle_gamma   90.00
#
_symmetry.space_group_name_H-M   'P 1'
#
loop_
_entity.id
_entity.type
_entity.pdbx_description
1 polymer ?
#
loop_
_entity_poly.entity_id
_entity_poly.type
_entity_poly.pdbx_seq_one_letter_code
_entity_poly.pdbx_strand_id
1 'polypeptide(L)'
;MLPYWSDERGRYGTGESYDWFQKYQDGVETFESEDGLWTCTEVEGGVEVLRYNGNATDIIVPSVIDGKQVIKLNSTFDGFWELKSVVIPAGVINIEGAFYGCEGLEKVSLPNSIVDMDWAFNCCYSLKEIDFPTNVKDISWALQCVDIRHIEFPQGVEHLASVMPGTDSIESVFIPKSVKCLYEAFADCENMKEVVLEDGLSKIDEYAFYHCVNLREIVIPESVAEIEARSVGIMEVREYTGPDKTAYRIKGEQVIPGFVIKGVSGSVAEKYALENGIQFVAIG
;
A
#
# COMPACT_ATOMS: atom_id res chain seq x y z
N MET A 1 10.38 7.68 13.87
CA MET A 1 9.04 8.30 13.72
C MET A 1 9.19 9.38 12.68
N LEU A 2 8.92 9.10 11.43
CA LEU A 2 8.86 10.12 10.38
C LEU A 2 7.62 10.95 10.63
N PRO A 3 7.67 12.28 10.55
CA PRO A 3 6.53 13.12 10.82
C PRO A 3 5.50 12.93 9.71
N TYR A 4 4.45 12.16 9.98
CA TYR A 4 3.24 12.23 9.19
C TYR A 4 2.64 13.61 9.40
N TRP A 5 2.48 14.38 8.36
CA TRP A 5 1.71 15.61 8.40
C TRP A 5 0.57 15.52 7.39
N SER A 6 -0.62 15.93 7.80
CA SER A 6 -1.77 16.07 6.92
C SER A 6 -1.84 17.51 6.40
N ASP A 7 -2.20 17.67 5.14
CA ASP A 7 -2.59 18.98 4.63
C ASP A 7 -3.94 19.43 5.25
N GLU A 8 -4.36 20.68 4.94
CA GLU A 8 -5.62 21.25 5.45
C GLU A 8 -6.88 20.43 5.11
N ARG A 9 -6.76 19.37 4.30
CA ARG A 9 -7.82 18.44 3.89
C ARG A 9 -7.68 17.06 4.52
N GLY A 10 -6.77 16.89 5.48
CA GLY A 10 -6.55 15.61 6.18
C GLY A 10 -5.77 14.57 5.38
N ARG A 11 -5.08 14.97 4.30
CA ARG A 11 -4.31 14.06 3.46
C ARG A 11 -2.96 13.77 4.10
N TYR A 12 -2.60 12.50 4.20
CA TYR A 12 -1.31 12.06 4.71
C TYR A 12 -0.28 12.07 3.57
N GLY A 13 0.84 12.77 3.77
CA GLY A 13 1.96 12.76 2.84
C GLY A 13 3.28 12.87 3.59
N THR A 14 4.30 12.19 3.14
CA THR A 14 5.66 12.49 3.57
C THR A 14 6.18 13.66 2.74
N GLY A 15 6.76 14.69 3.38
CA GLY A 15 7.26 15.89 2.69
C GLY A 15 8.35 15.67 1.64
N GLU A 16 8.71 14.42 1.39
CA GLU A 16 9.68 14.01 0.37
C GLU A 16 9.06 13.77 -1.01
N SER A 17 7.74 13.54 -1.11
CA SER A 17 7.10 13.22 -2.39
C SER A 17 7.12 14.38 -3.39
N TYR A 18 7.12 15.63 -2.92
CA TYR A 18 7.18 16.81 -3.79
C TYR A 18 8.59 17.08 -4.34
N ASP A 19 9.63 16.73 -3.57
CA ASP A 19 11.03 16.89 -3.99
C ASP A 19 11.49 15.76 -4.93
N TRP A 20 10.79 14.60 -4.88
CA TRP A 20 11.13 13.44 -5.70
C TRP A 20 10.84 13.67 -7.18
N PHE A 21 9.71 14.28 -7.51
CA PHE A 21 9.32 14.64 -8.87
C PHE A 21 10.27 15.69 -9.50
N GLN A 22 10.71 16.68 -8.73
CA GLN A 22 11.68 17.69 -9.18
C GLN A 22 13.07 17.09 -9.43
N LYS A 23 13.46 16.11 -8.63
CA LYS A 23 14.79 15.49 -8.67
C LYS A 23 15.01 14.62 -9.92
N TYR A 24 13.93 14.08 -10.50
CA TYR A 24 13.98 13.31 -11.75
C TYR A 24 14.03 14.19 -13.02
N GLN A 25 13.61 15.44 -12.94
CA GLN A 25 13.57 16.32 -14.11
C GLN A 25 14.89 17.06 -14.38
N ASP A 26 15.77 17.18 -13.40
CA ASP A 26 17.02 17.90 -13.56
C ASP A 26 18.06 17.05 -14.35
N GLY A 27 18.14 17.27 -15.65
CA GLY A 27 19.18 16.74 -16.54
C GLY A 27 18.78 15.53 -17.40
N VAL A 28 17.51 15.14 -17.41
CA VAL A 28 16.98 14.09 -18.30
C VAL A 28 16.55 14.72 -19.63
N GLU A 29 17.09 14.24 -20.75
CA GLU A 29 16.61 14.64 -22.07
C GLU A 29 15.21 14.09 -22.31
N THR A 30 14.24 14.98 -22.53
CA THR A 30 12.85 14.62 -22.78
C THR A 30 12.44 14.99 -24.21
N PHE A 31 11.44 14.31 -24.74
CA PHE A 31 10.79 14.64 -26.00
C PHE A 31 9.27 14.50 -25.86
N GLU A 32 8.53 15.21 -26.70
CA GLU A 32 7.09 15.05 -26.85
C GLU A 32 6.81 14.08 -27.99
N SER A 33 5.80 13.21 -27.82
CA SER A 33 5.30 12.33 -28.86
C SER A 33 4.76 13.13 -30.06
N GLU A 34 4.75 12.54 -31.28
CA GLU A 34 4.24 13.21 -32.49
C GLU A 34 2.81 13.73 -32.36
N ASP A 35 1.97 13.08 -31.58
CA ASP A 35 0.59 13.51 -31.27
C ASP A 35 0.50 14.56 -30.14
N GLY A 36 1.60 14.90 -29.48
CA GLY A 36 1.69 15.86 -28.38
C GLY A 36 1.08 15.38 -27.07
N LEU A 37 0.61 14.13 -26.99
CA LEU A 37 -0.09 13.63 -25.81
C LEU A 37 0.83 13.11 -24.70
N TRP A 38 2.10 12.81 -25.01
CA TRP A 38 3.02 12.14 -24.09
C TRP A 38 4.38 12.85 -24.05
N THR A 39 4.83 13.16 -22.85
CA THR A 39 6.22 13.56 -22.61
C THR A 39 7.00 12.33 -22.18
N CYS A 40 8.07 12.02 -22.88
CA CYS A 40 8.83 10.79 -22.71
C CYS A 40 10.34 11.06 -22.56
N THR A 41 11.04 10.07 -22.06
CA THR A 41 12.51 9.97 -22.14
C THR A 41 12.91 8.60 -22.67
N GLU A 42 14.07 8.52 -23.31
CA GLU A 42 14.61 7.24 -23.76
C GLU A 42 15.23 6.47 -22.59
N VAL A 43 14.93 5.18 -22.54
CA VAL A 43 15.50 4.24 -21.57
C VAL A 43 15.98 2.99 -22.31
N GLU A 44 16.76 2.16 -21.65
CA GLU A 44 17.17 0.87 -22.23
C GLU A 44 15.95 0.03 -22.60
N GLY A 45 15.84 -0.31 -23.87
CA GLY A 45 14.77 -1.14 -24.43
C GLY A 45 13.51 -0.40 -24.88
N GLY A 46 13.41 0.94 -24.71
CA GLY A 46 12.25 1.70 -25.15
C GLY A 46 12.16 3.11 -24.58
N VAL A 47 10.98 3.46 -24.08
CA VAL A 47 10.71 4.78 -23.48
C VAL A 47 10.06 4.63 -22.11
N GLU A 48 10.37 5.58 -21.27
CA GLU A 48 9.61 5.92 -20.08
C GLU A 48 8.71 7.11 -20.36
N VAL A 49 7.43 6.99 -20.03
CA VAL A 49 6.48 8.09 -20.12
C VAL A 49 6.48 8.83 -18.79
N LEU A 50 6.86 10.09 -18.84
CA LEU A 50 6.98 10.97 -17.68
C LEU A 50 5.69 11.75 -17.41
N ARG A 51 4.89 12.00 -18.46
CA ARG A 51 3.68 12.81 -18.34
C ARG A 51 2.68 12.55 -19.46
N TYR A 52 1.39 12.53 -19.08
CA TYR A 52 0.27 12.65 -20.01
C TYR A 52 -0.14 14.12 -20.14
N ASN A 53 -0.13 14.66 -21.39
CA ASN A 53 -0.42 16.07 -21.68
C ASN A 53 -1.88 16.32 -22.10
N GLY A 54 -2.68 15.24 -22.23
CA GLY A 54 -4.07 15.32 -22.63
C GLY A 54 -5.03 15.60 -21.46
N ASN A 55 -6.32 15.51 -21.73
CA ASN A 55 -7.40 15.76 -20.77
C ASN A 55 -8.47 14.64 -20.78
N ALA A 56 -8.22 13.51 -21.44
CA ALA A 56 -9.13 12.38 -21.39
C ALA A 56 -9.10 11.74 -19.99
N THR A 57 -10.27 11.34 -19.51
CA THR A 57 -10.43 10.71 -18.19
C THR A 57 -10.39 9.18 -18.26
N ASP A 58 -10.57 8.63 -19.46
CA ASP A 58 -10.48 7.21 -19.75
C ASP A 58 -9.36 7.01 -20.77
N ILE A 59 -8.26 6.37 -20.34
CA ILE A 59 -7.02 6.34 -21.10
C ILE A 59 -6.62 4.91 -21.43
N ILE A 60 -6.25 4.68 -22.67
CA ILE A 60 -5.51 3.50 -23.09
C ILE A 60 -4.10 3.95 -23.39
N VAL A 61 -3.13 3.56 -22.56
CA VAL A 61 -1.73 3.88 -22.79
C VAL A 61 -1.25 3.11 -24.03
N PRO A 62 -0.64 3.78 -25.02
CA PRO A 62 -0.13 3.07 -26.19
C PRO A 62 1.04 2.16 -25.82
N SER A 63 1.13 0.98 -26.45
CA SER A 63 2.27 0.08 -26.26
C SER A 63 3.55 0.57 -26.93
N VAL A 64 3.41 1.50 -27.91
CA VAL A 64 4.50 2.08 -28.71
C VAL A 64 4.23 3.57 -28.88
N ILE A 65 5.23 4.40 -28.61
CA ILE A 65 5.24 5.84 -28.87
C ILE A 65 6.40 6.13 -29.83
N ASP A 66 6.10 6.74 -30.97
CA ASP A 66 7.06 7.11 -32.00
C ASP A 66 8.02 5.96 -32.41
N GLY A 67 7.44 4.74 -32.54
CA GLY A 67 8.17 3.53 -32.90
C GLY A 67 8.94 2.84 -31.76
N LYS A 68 8.90 3.38 -30.53
CA LYS A 68 9.60 2.83 -29.35
C LYS A 68 8.62 2.19 -28.38
N GLN A 69 8.99 1.05 -27.81
CA GLN A 69 8.15 0.35 -26.79
C GLN A 69 8.02 1.19 -25.51
N VAL A 70 6.82 1.28 -24.96
CA VAL A 70 6.59 1.87 -23.63
C VAL A 70 6.92 0.83 -22.58
N ILE A 71 7.90 1.14 -21.71
CA ILE A 71 8.42 0.23 -20.69
C ILE A 71 8.10 0.69 -19.28
N LYS A 72 8.04 2.01 -19.03
CA LYS A 72 7.80 2.59 -17.72
C LYS A 72 6.80 3.74 -17.78
N LEU A 73 6.06 3.89 -16.66
CA LEU A 73 5.09 4.96 -16.45
C LEU A 73 5.33 5.63 -15.10
N ASN A 74 6.55 6.07 -14.81
CA ASN A 74 6.84 6.68 -13.52
C ASN A 74 6.15 8.05 -13.39
N SER A 75 5.32 8.20 -12.34
CA SER A 75 4.59 9.44 -12.05
C SER A 75 3.79 10.02 -13.23
N THR A 76 3.50 9.24 -14.25
CA THR A 76 2.91 9.68 -15.53
C THR A 76 1.59 10.46 -15.37
N PHE A 77 0.76 10.05 -14.41
CA PHE A 77 -0.55 10.64 -14.12
C PHE A 77 -0.62 11.29 -12.73
N ASP A 78 0.54 11.56 -12.10
CA ASP A 78 0.59 12.14 -10.76
C ASP A 78 -0.32 13.37 -10.63
N GLY A 79 -1.22 13.35 -9.63
CA GLY A 79 -2.16 14.43 -9.36
C GLY A 79 -3.28 14.61 -10.40
N PHE A 80 -3.43 13.70 -11.36
CA PHE A 80 -4.54 13.78 -12.33
C PHE A 80 -5.87 13.32 -11.68
N TRP A 81 -6.41 14.16 -10.84
CA TRP A 81 -7.59 13.88 -10.01
C TRP A 81 -8.87 13.57 -10.79
N GLU A 82 -9.00 13.98 -12.07
CA GLU A 82 -10.14 13.71 -12.96
C GLU A 82 -10.06 12.33 -13.64
N LEU A 83 -8.89 11.66 -13.60
CA LEU A 83 -8.69 10.35 -14.23
C LEU A 83 -9.68 9.33 -13.67
N LYS A 84 -10.38 8.59 -14.55
CA LYS A 84 -11.39 7.60 -14.19
C LYS A 84 -10.96 6.17 -14.44
N SER A 85 -10.37 5.93 -15.60
CA SER A 85 -9.91 4.59 -15.94
C SER A 85 -8.64 4.61 -16.78
N VAL A 86 -7.78 3.59 -16.56
CA VAL A 86 -6.56 3.40 -17.34
C VAL A 86 -6.37 1.94 -17.71
N VAL A 87 -6.01 1.71 -18.97
CA VAL A 87 -5.52 0.41 -19.46
C VAL A 87 -4.04 0.53 -19.74
N ILE A 88 -3.21 -0.26 -19.05
CA ILE A 88 -1.76 -0.31 -19.25
C ILE A 88 -1.43 -1.47 -20.18
N PRO A 89 -0.62 -1.24 -21.25
CA PRO A 89 -0.30 -2.27 -22.23
C PRO A 89 0.71 -3.29 -21.70
N ALA A 90 0.69 -4.48 -22.31
CA ALA A 90 1.75 -5.46 -22.11
C ALA A 90 3.12 -4.88 -22.51
N GLY A 91 4.17 -5.22 -21.74
CA GLY A 91 5.53 -4.67 -21.93
C GLY A 91 5.93 -3.62 -20.91
N VAL A 92 4.96 -2.92 -20.30
CA VAL A 92 5.25 -2.05 -19.14
C VAL A 92 5.64 -2.89 -17.95
N ILE A 93 6.81 -2.59 -17.35
CA ILE A 93 7.37 -3.34 -16.22
C ILE A 93 7.40 -2.55 -14.91
N ASN A 94 7.30 -1.22 -14.97
CA ASN A 94 7.36 -0.35 -13.80
C ASN A 94 6.30 0.75 -13.91
N ILE A 95 5.55 0.97 -12.83
CA ILE A 95 4.51 2.00 -12.69
C ILE A 95 4.66 2.78 -11.38
N GLU A 96 5.89 2.91 -10.87
CA GLU A 96 6.20 3.62 -9.64
C GLU A 96 5.59 5.01 -9.62
N GLY A 97 4.77 5.31 -8.60
CA GLY A 97 4.08 6.59 -8.45
C GLY A 97 3.12 6.98 -9.59
N ALA A 98 2.88 6.10 -10.57
CA ALA A 98 2.19 6.45 -11.81
C ALA A 98 0.83 7.13 -11.62
N PHE A 99 0.10 6.75 -10.59
CA PHE A 99 -1.26 7.22 -10.29
C PHE A 99 -1.34 7.90 -8.92
N TYR A 100 -0.23 8.36 -8.38
CA TYR A 100 -0.23 9.07 -7.10
C TYR A 100 -1.20 10.25 -7.15
N GLY A 101 -2.14 10.35 -6.19
CA GLY A 101 -3.12 11.43 -6.14
C GLY A 101 -4.17 11.43 -7.25
N CYS A 102 -4.35 10.34 -7.99
CA CYS A 102 -5.45 10.18 -8.94
C CYS A 102 -6.75 9.90 -8.17
N GLU A 103 -7.26 10.90 -7.47
CA GLU A 103 -8.40 10.79 -6.53
C GLU A 103 -9.66 10.19 -7.18
N GLY A 104 -9.86 10.45 -8.46
CA GLY A 104 -11.01 9.98 -9.24
C GLY A 104 -10.86 8.61 -9.88
N LEU A 105 -9.69 7.95 -9.77
CA LEU A 105 -9.42 6.68 -10.43
C LEU A 105 -10.28 5.56 -9.84
N GLU A 106 -11.17 5.02 -10.66
CA GLU A 106 -12.12 3.97 -10.28
C GLU A 106 -11.65 2.59 -10.77
N LYS A 107 -10.92 2.56 -11.88
CA LYS A 107 -10.55 1.31 -12.55
C LYS A 107 -9.19 1.38 -13.22
N VAL A 108 -8.39 0.33 -13.01
CA VAL A 108 -7.10 0.15 -13.70
C VAL A 108 -6.98 -1.28 -14.22
N SER A 109 -6.44 -1.43 -15.43
CA SER A 109 -6.09 -2.73 -15.99
C SER A 109 -4.58 -2.86 -16.07
N LEU A 110 -4.01 -3.79 -15.30
CA LEU A 110 -2.59 -4.02 -15.12
C LEU A 110 -2.14 -5.27 -15.88
N PRO A 111 -1.10 -5.21 -16.74
CA PRO A 111 -0.56 -6.39 -17.38
C PRO A 111 0.37 -7.18 -16.44
N ASN A 112 0.48 -8.48 -16.65
CA ASN A 112 1.36 -9.35 -15.87
C ASN A 112 2.87 -9.07 -16.05
N SER A 113 3.25 -8.15 -16.94
CA SER A 113 4.65 -7.72 -17.12
C SER A 113 5.14 -6.81 -16.00
N ILE A 114 4.23 -6.18 -15.22
CA ILE A 114 4.59 -5.28 -14.13
C ILE A 114 5.27 -6.06 -13.01
N VAL A 115 6.41 -5.57 -12.56
CA VAL A 115 7.18 -6.12 -11.44
C VAL A 115 7.37 -5.12 -10.30
N ASP A 116 7.18 -3.83 -10.58
CA ASP A 116 7.36 -2.73 -9.64
C ASP A 116 6.18 -1.76 -9.74
N MET A 117 5.56 -1.50 -8.59
CA MET A 117 4.40 -0.61 -8.45
C MET A 117 4.45 0.17 -7.12
N ASP A 118 5.65 0.45 -6.64
CA ASP A 118 5.86 1.23 -5.42
C ASP A 118 5.18 2.62 -5.54
N TRP A 119 4.45 3.05 -4.52
CA TRP A 119 3.65 4.29 -4.50
C TRP A 119 2.56 4.43 -5.58
N ALA A 120 2.32 3.41 -6.39
CA ALA A 120 1.56 3.53 -7.64
C ALA A 120 0.15 4.11 -7.47
N PHE A 121 -0.60 3.73 -6.46
CA PHE A 121 -2.00 4.12 -6.25
C PHE A 121 -2.23 4.88 -4.93
N ASN A 122 -1.19 5.46 -4.38
CA ASN A 122 -1.31 6.25 -3.16
C ASN A 122 -2.27 7.44 -3.39
N CYS A 123 -3.23 7.63 -2.48
CA CYS A 123 -4.30 8.63 -2.58
C CYS A 123 -5.26 8.45 -3.77
N CYS A 124 -5.48 7.22 -4.24
CA CYS A 124 -6.54 6.89 -5.18
C CYS A 124 -7.86 6.59 -4.45
N TYR A 125 -8.48 7.62 -3.88
CA TYR A 125 -9.65 7.49 -2.99
C TYR A 125 -10.87 6.80 -3.61
N SER A 126 -10.98 6.75 -4.94
CA SER A 126 -12.09 6.12 -5.64
C SER A 126 -11.83 4.67 -6.05
N LEU A 127 -10.61 4.16 -5.86
CA LEU A 127 -10.22 2.79 -6.25
C LEU A 127 -10.75 1.77 -5.24
N LYS A 128 -11.65 0.88 -5.70
CA LYS A 128 -12.36 -0.11 -4.85
C LYS A 128 -11.90 -1.53 -5.02
N GLU A 129 -11.22 -1.83 -6.11
CA GLU A 129 -10.69 -3.15 -6.43
C GLU A 129 -9.45 -3.02 -7.31
N ILE A 130 -8.57 -3.99 -7.23
CA ILE A 130 -7.36 -4.08 -8.04
C ILE A 130 -7.04 -5.54 -8.35
N ASP A 131 -6.84 -5.82 -9.64
CA ASP A 131 -6.33 -7.10 -10.11
C ASP A 131 -4.80 -7.02 -10.21
N PHE A 132 -4.10 -7.59 -9.24
CA PHE A 132 -2.64 -7.52 -9.19
C PHE A 132 -1.96 -8.32 -10.29
N PRO A 133 -0.87 -7.80 -10.88
CA PRO A 133 0.01 -8.58 -11.73
C PRO A 133 0.58 -9.80 -10.98
N THR A 134 0.62 -10.95 -11.63
CA THR A 134 1.09 -12.19 -10.99
C THR A 134 2.59 -12.21 -10.68
N ASN A 135 3.37 -11.33 -11.31
CA ASN A 135 4.83 -11.27 -11.16
C ASN A 135 5.32 -10.18 -10.20
N VAL A 136 4.41 -9.36 -9.65
CA VAL A 136 4.80 -8.30 -8.72
C VAL A 136 5.38 -8.88 -7.43
N LYS A 137 6.49 -8.28 -6.97
CA LYS A 137 7.21 -8.69 -5.77
C LYS A 137 7.11 -7.67 -4.64
N ASP A 138 7.06 -6.41 -5.00
CA ASP A 138 6.98 -5.30 -4.07
C ASP A 138 5.74 -4.44 -4.35
N ILE A 139 4.94 -4.24 -3.32
CA ILE A 139 3.73 -3.41 -3.35
C ILE A 139 3.80 -2.40 -2.18
N SER A 140 5.00 -2.17 -1.67
CA SER A 140 5.20 -1.25 -0.55
C SER A 140 4.71 0.15 -0.91
N TRP A 141 4.03 0.81 0.04
CA TRP A 141 3.48 2.17 -0.11
C TRP A 141 2.42 2.34 -1.21
N ALA A 142 2.01 1.26 -1.91
CA ALA A 142 1.25 1.36 -3.15
C ALA A 142 -0.22 1.75 -2.98
N LEU A 143 -0.84 1.47 -1.84
CA LEU A 143 -2.31 1.49 -1.69
C LEU A 143 -2.79 2.33 -0.50
N GLN A 144 -2.05 3.34 -0.09
CA GLN A 144 -2.51 4.22 0.98
C GLN A 144 -3.74 5.03 0.53
N CYS A 145 -4.74 5.14 1.41
CA CYS A 145 -5.94 5.94 1.17
C CYS A 145 -6.80 5.49 -0.04
N VAL A 146 -6.79 4.22 -0.40
CA VAL A 146 -7.75 3.64 -1.37
C VAL A 146 -9.08 3.29 -0.69
N ASP A 147 -10.15 3.02 -1.46
CA ASP A 147 -11.47 2.61 -0.93
C ASP A 147 -11.70 1.09 -1.07
N ILE A 148 -10.65 0.28 -0.84
CA ILE A 148 -10.70 -1.18 -0.93
C ILE A 148 -11.12 -1.77 0.42
N ARG A 149 -12.13 -2.65 0.42
CA ARG A 149 -12.63 -3.29 1.65
C ARG A 149 -12.03 -4.65 1.93
N HIS A 150 -11.74 -5.40 0.88
CA HIS A 150 -11.20 -6.77 0.97
C HIS A 150 -10.06 -6.89 -0.02
N ILE A 151 -8.92 -7.36 0.44
CA ILE A 151 -7.75 -7.50 -0.41
C ILE A 151 -7.08 -8.87 -0.25
N GLU A 152 -6.75 -9.47 -1.38
CA GLU A 152 -5.93 -10.66 -1.48
C GLU A 152 -4.69 -10.33 -2.30
N PHE A 153 -3.52 -10.42 -1.70
CA PHE A 153 -2.28 -10.20 -2.42
C PHE A 153 -1.87 -11.42 -3.25
N PRO A 154 -1.21 -11.22 -4.41
CA PRO A 154 -0.83 -12.32 -5.27
C PRO A 154 0.20 -13.23 -4.61
N GLN A 155 0.11 -14.52 -4.92
CA GLN A 155 1.13 -15.49 -4.52
C GLN A 155 2.49 -15.08 -5.10
N GLY A 156 3.49 -14.99 -4.23
CA GLY A 156 4.84 -14.58 -4.64
C GLY A 156 5.18 -13.11 -4.35
N VAL A 157 4.24 -12.27 -3.86
CA VAL A 157 4.59 -10.96 -3.31
C VAL A 157 5.47 -11.15 -2.06
N GLU A 158 6.50 -10.33 -1.94
CA GLU A 158 7.50 -10.47 -0.88
C GLU A 158 7.50 -9.27 0.09
N HIS A 159 7.14 -8.08 -0.40
CA HIS A 159 7.20 -6.84 0.37
C HIS A 159 5.87 -6.09 0.34
N LEU A 160 5.35 -5.80 1.54
CA LEU A 160 4.11 -5.05 1.80
C LEU A 160 4.35 -3.93 2.81
N ALA A 161 5.59 -3.40 2.91
CA ALA A 161 5.89 -2.35 3.87
C ALA A 161 4.99 -1.14 3.65
N SER A 162 4.30 -0.69 4.71
CA SER A 162 3.38 0.46 4.69
C SER A 162 2.41 0.46 3.50
N VAL A 163 1.92 -0.72 3.11
CA VAL A 163 1.10 -0.86 1.91
C VAL A 163 -0.24 -0.11 2.02
N MET A 164 -0.89 -0.14 3.19
CA MET A 164 -2.21 0.44 3.43
C MET A 164 -2.37 1.09 4.83
N PRO A 165 -1.36 1.73 5.43
CA PRO A 165 -1.52 2.30 6.78
C PRO A 165 -2.59 3.40 6.78
N GLY A 166 -3.41 3.44 7.84
CA GLY A 166 -4.49 4.42 8.00
C GLY A 166 -5.62 4.30 6.98
N THR A 167 -5.75 3.15 6.32
CA THR A 167 -6.81 2.93 5.34
C THR A 167 -8.09 2.50 6.05
N ASP A 168 -9.04 3.43 6.17
CA ASP A 168 -10.31 3.21 6.91
C ASP A 168 -11.26 2.24 6.22
N SER A 169 -11.16 2.07 4.90
CA SER A 169 -12.07 1.19 4.16
C SER A 169 -11.80 -0.29 4.35
N ILE A 170 -10.54 -0.68 4.66
CA ILE A 170 -10.15 -2.09 4.69
C ILE A 170 -10.80 -2.85 5.85
N GLU A 171 -11.50 -3.93 5.54
CA GLU A 171 -12.18 -4.78 6.52
C GLU A 171 -11.52 -6.16 6.66
N SER A 172 -10.92 -6.68 5.60
CA SER A 172 -10.23 -7.97 5.65
C SER A 172 -9.04 -8.05 4.69
N VAL A 173 -8.04 -8.85 5.09
CA VAL A 173 -6.84 -9.09 4.30
C VAL A 173 -6.41 -10.55 4.36
N PHE A 174 -5.94 -11.08 3.21
CA PHE A 174 -5.21 -12.33 3.12
C PHE A 174 -3.73 -12.05 2.85
N ILE A 175 -2.84 -12.54 3.72
CA ILE A 175 -1.38 -12.41 3.62
C ILE A 175 -0.77 -13.73 3.17
N PRO A 176 -0.21 -13.81 1.95
CA PRO A 176 0.41 -15.03 1.45
C PRO A 176 1.74 -15.33 2.15
N LYS A 177 2.10 -16.61 2.18
CA LYS A 177 3.35 -17.10 2.82
C LYS A 177 4.64 -16.58 2.20
N SER A 178 4.57 -16.06 1.00
CA SER A 178 5.72 -15.46 0.31
C SER A 178 6.18 -14.13 0.92
N VAL A 179 5.32 -13.48 1.71
CA VAL A 179 5.61 -12.18 2.31
C VAL A 179 6.77 -12.29 3.31
N LYS A 180 7.74 -11.41 3.16
CA LYS A 180 8.95 -11.31 3.99
C LYS A 180 9.00 -10.03 4.82
N CYS A 181 8.22 -9.01 4.43
CA CYS A 181 8.18 -7.73 5.11
C CYS A 181 6.73 -7.22 5.22
N LEU A 182 6.29 -6.99 6.46
CA LEU A 182 4.97 -6.43 6.82
C LEU A 182 5.11 -5.15 7.67
N TYR A 183 6.25 -4.48 7.64
CA TYR A 183 6.50 -3.30 8.47
C TYR A 183 5.44 -2.22 8.24
N GLU A 184 4.73 -1.83 9.32
CA GLU A 184 3.62 -0.85 9.26
C GLU A 184 2.53 -1.14 8.20
N ALA A 185 2.43 -2.36 7.70
CA ALA A 185 1.65 -2.68 6.50
C ALA A 185 0.17 -2.25 6.60
N PHE A 186 -0.44 -2.45 7.77
CA PHE A 186 -1.84 -2.14 8.07
C PHE A 186 -2.00 -1.37 9.39
N ALA A 187 -0.99 -0.61 9.77
CA ALA A 187 -1.08 0.24 10.96
C ALA A 187 -2.25 1.22 10.83
N ASP A 188 -2.97 1.47 11.94
CA ASP A 188 -4.13 2.38 11.98
C ASP A 188 -5.31 2.01 11.05
N CYS A 189 -5.40 0.76 10.58
CA CYS A 189 -6.57 0.25 9.86
C CYS A 189 -7.71 -0.04 10.84
N GLU A 190 -8.36 1.02 11.33
CA GLU A 190 -9.31 0.93 12.44
C GLU A 190 -10.52 0.03 12.14
N ASN A 191 -10.93 -0.09 10.88
CA ASN A 191 -12.07 -0.93 10.49
C ASN A 191 -11.71 -2.39 10.13
N MET A 192 -10.43 -2.78 10.26
CA MET A 192 -9.99 -4.16 10.04
C MET A 192 -10.70 -5.11 11.00
N LYS A 193 -11.33 -6.16 10.46
CA LYS A 193 -12.08 -7.18 11.21
C LYS A 193 -11.46 -8.56 11.11
N GLU A 194 -10.81 -8.85 9.99
CA GLU A 194 -10.28 -10.17 9.67
C GLU A 194 -8.89 -10.08 9.04
N VAL A 195 -7.98 -10.90 9.54
CA VAL A 195 -6.65 -11.10 8.98
C VAL A 195 -6.44 -12.60 8.84
N VAL A 196 -6.17 -13.05 7.61
CA VAL A 196 -5.81 -14.43 7.31
C VAL A 196 -4.33 -14.48 6.95
N LEU A 197 -3.56 -15.18 7.76
CA LEU A 197 -2.13 -15.43 7.52
C LEU A 197 -1.96 -16.84 6.96
N GLU A 198 -1.41 -16.97 5.74
CA GLU A 198 -1.15 -18.27 5.15
C GLU A 198 -0.05 -19.02 5.93
N ASP A 199 -0.21 -20.34 6.10
CA ASP A 199 0.83 -21.18 6.68
C ASP A 199 2.10 -21.15 5.80
N GLY A 200 3.26 -20.95 6.45
CA GLY A 200 4.54 -20.68 5.79
C GLY A 200 5.00 -19.22 5.90
N LEU A 201 4.15 -18.28 6.36
CA LEU A 201 4.61 -16.95 6.78
C LEU A 201 5.62 -17.09 7.92
N SER A 202 6.77 -16.44 7.82
CA SER A 202 7.87 -16.62 8.77
C SER A 202 7.97 -15.54 9.85
N LYS A 203 7.45 -14.33 9.58
CA LYS A 203 7.61 -13.17 10.47
C LYS A 203 6.42 -12.24 10.41
N ILE A 204 6.11 -11.59 11.53
CA ILE A 204 5.20 -10.44 11.62
C ILE A 204 6.03 -9.27 12.15
N ASP A 205 6.26 -8.27 11.31
CA ASP A 205 7.11 -7.13 11.61
C ASP A 205 6.45 -6.11 12.56
N GLU A 206 7.24 -5.16 13.05
CA GLU A 206 6.79 -4.10 13.94
C GLU A 206 5.67 -3.27 13.27
N TYR A 207 4.65 -2.94 14.05
CA TYR A 207 3.45 -2.19 13.65
C TYR A 207 2.58 -2.81 12.53
N ALA A 208 2.80 -4.07 12.14
CA ALA A 208 2.08 -4.70 11.01
C ALA A 208 0.56 -4.51 11.09
N PHE A 209 -0.05 -4.69 12.27
CA PHE A 209 -1.48 -4.51 12.55
C PHE A 209 -1.69 -3.65 13.81
N TYR A 210 -0.82 -2.67 14.01
CA TYR A 210 -0.92 -1.74 15.13
C TYR A 210 -2.17 -0.89 15.02
N HIS A 211 -2.84 -0.67 16.14
CA HIS A 211 -4.06 0.14 16.22
C HIS A 211 -5.24 -0.32 15.33
N CYS A 212 -5.27 -1.60 14.92
CA CYS A 212 -6.43 -2.20 14.26
C CYS A 212 -7.54 -2.48 15.30
N VAL A 213 -8.17 -1.43 15.81
CA VAL A 213 -9.03 -1.46 17.00
C VAL A 213 -10.29 -2.31 16.88
N ASN A 214 -10.72 -2.66 15.67
CA ASN A 214 -11.87 -3.55 15.45
C ASN A 214 -11.48 -5.01 15.16
N LEU A 215 -10.19 -5.30 15.02
CA LEU A 215 -9.70 -6.68 14.95
C LEU A 215 -9.86 -7.33 16.34
N ARG A 216 -10.57 -8.45 16.44
CA ARG A 216 -10.86 -9.12 17.71
C ARG A 216 -10.02 -10.35 17.95
N GLU A 217 -9.59 -10.99 16.89
CA GLU A 217 -8.76 -12.18 16.98
C GLU A 217 -7.87 -12.32 15.75
N ILE A 218 -6.79 -13.05 15.92
CA ILE A 218 -5.91 -13.46 14.82
C ILE A 218 -5.43 -14.88 15.06
N VAL A 219 -5.40 -15.68 13.99
CA VAL A 219 -4.75 -17.00 14.00
C VAL A 219 -3.33 -16.83 13.48
N ILE A 220 -2.33 -17.11 14.30
CA ILE A 220 -0.93 -17.04 13.92
C ILE A 220 -0.44 -18.46 13.64
N PRO A 221 0.00 -18.75 12.38
CA PRO A 221 0.51 -20.05 11.99
C PRO A 221 1.76 -20.45 12.77
N GLU A 222 1.99 -21.74 12.95
CA GLU A 222 3.18 -22.30 13.63
C GLU A 222 4.48 -21.94 12.87
N SER A 223 4.40 -21.71 11.58
CA SER A 223 5.51 -21.29 10.74
C SER A 223 6.09 -19.92 11.11
N VAL A 224 5.32 -19.06 11.81
CA VAL A 224 5.81 -17.75 12.26
C VAL A 224 6.85 -17.95 13.35
N ALA A 225 8.10 -17.59 13.05
CA ALA A 225 9.24 -17.73 13.96
C ALA A 225 9.54 -16.45 14.75
N GLU A 226 9.01 -15.31 14.32
CA GLU A 226 9.26 -14.00 14.93
C GLU A 226 8.00 -13.12 14.88
N ILE A 227 7.69 -12.46 15.99
CA ILE A 227 6.65 -11.43 16.08
C ILE A 227 7.29 -10.24 16.80
N GLU A 228 7.44 -9.13 16.07
CA GLU A 228 8.08 -7.93 16.61
C GLU A 228 7.13 -7.14 17.53
N ALA A 229 7.71 -6.15 18.21
CA ALA A 229 6.95 -5.32 19.15
C ALA A 229 5.79 -4.59 18.47
N ARG A 230 4.68 -4.40 19.17
CA ARG A 230 3.51 -3.63 18.71
C ARG A 230 2.87 -4.12 17.42
N SER A 231 3.22 -5.31 16.95
CA SER A 231 2.76 -5.81 15.65
C SER A 231 1.29 -6.20 15.64
N VAL A 232 0.76 -6.72 16.74
CA VAL A 232 -0.60 -7.29 16.81
C VAL A 232 -1.25 -7.04 18.16
N GLY A 233 -2.52 -6.65 18.16
CA GLY A 233 -3.36 -6.55 19.36
C GLY A 233 -3.06 -5.36 20.28
N ILE A 234 -2.21 -4.45 19.86
CA ILE A 234 -1.82 -3.24 20.60
C ILE A 234 -2.45 -2.01 19.94
N MET A 235 -2.91 -1.07 20.76
CA MET A 235 -3.52 0.18 20.30
C MET A 235 -3.01 1.37 21.09
N GLU A 236 -3.05 2.55 20.46
CA GLU A 236 -2.84 3.84 21.12
C GLU A 236 -4.00 4.18 22.07
N VAL A 237 -3.66 4.80 23.18
CA VAL A 237 -4.63 5.52 24.01
C VAL A 237 -4.61 6.98 23.57
N ARG A 238 -5.62 7.40 22.81
CA ARG A 238 -5.74 8.76 22.26
C ARG A 238 -6.57 9.66 23.18
N GLU A 239 -6.03 10.81 23.56
CA GLU A 239 -6.78 11.90 24.19
C GLU A 239 -7.10 12.97 23.17
N TYR A 240 -8.33 13.02 22.72
CA TYR A 240 -8.75 13.99 21.72
C TYR A 240 -8.75 15.42 22.30
N THR A 241 -8.20 16.37 21.53
CA THR A 241 -8.10 17.78 21.88
C THR A 241 -8.93 18.62 20.91
N GLY A 242 -9.63 19.61 21.45
CA GLY A 242 -10.54 20.44 20.66
C GLY A 242 -11.97 19.91 20.55
N PRO A 243 -12.92 20.77 20.18
CA PRO A 243 -14.33 20.44 20.15
C PRO A 243 -14.75 19.51 19.00
N ASP A 244 -13.99 19.45 17.92
CA ASP A 244 -14.22 18.66 16.73
C ASP A 244 -13.58 17.27 16.76
N LYS A 245 -12.75 16.98 17.80
CA LYS A 245 -12.02 15.72 17.96
C LYS A 245 -11.11 15.34 16.77
N THR A 246 -10.64 16.33 16.02
CA THR A 246 -9.74 16.10 14.86
C THR A 246 -8.27 15.99 15.27
N ALA A 247 -7.89 16.58 16.42
CA ALA A 247 -6.56 16.48 16.97
C ALA A 247 -6.53 15.64 18.24
N TYR A 248 -5.47 14.88 18.47
CA TYR A 248 -5.31 14.08 19.67
C TYR A 248 -3.86 14.08 20.16
N ARG A 249 -3.68 13.65 21.41
CA ARG A 249 -2.37 13.34 22.00
C ARG A 249 -2.36 11.87 22.38
N ILE A 250 -1.25 11.20 22.10
CA ILE A 250 -1.01 9.82 22.53
C ILE A 250 -0.64 9.87 24.01
N LYS A 251 -1.42 9.18 24.86
CA LYS A 251 -1.19 9.04 26.31
C LYS A 251 -0.41 7.78 26.67
N GLY A 252 -0.34 6.81 25.75
CA GLY A 252 0.33 5.54 25.93
C GLY A 252 -0.24 4.49 25.00
N GLU A 253 0.07 3.25 25.30
CA GLU A 253 -0.38 2.08 24.54
C GLU A 253 -1.08 1.10 25.47
N GLN A 254 -1.99 0.32 24.93
CA GLN A 254 -2.67 -0.75 25.65
C GLN A 254 -3.04 -1.90 24.72
N VAL A 255 -3.36 -3.05 25.30
CA VAL A 255 -3.97 -4.15 24.55
C VAL A 255 -5.37 -3.76 24.08
N ILE A 256 -5.72 -4.13 22.86
CA ILE A 256 -7.08 -3.97 22.33
C ILE A 256 -8.04 -4.78 23.23
N PRO A 257 -9.07 -4.18 23.83
CA PRO A 257 -9.95 -4.86 24.77
C PRO A 257 -10.60 -6.10 24.17
N GLY A 258 -10.36 -7.27 24.80
CA GLY A 258 -10.90 -8.55 24.37
C GLY A 258 -10.22 -9.17 23.15
N PHE A 259 -9.09 -8.66 22.74
CA PHE A 259 -8.30 -9.24 21.63
C PHE A 259 -7.74 -10.61 22.00
N VAL A 260 -7.78 -11.55 21.06
CA VAL A 260 -7.33 -12.94 21.24
C VAL A 260 -6.33 -13.33 20.17
N ILE A 261 -5.19 -13.87 20.58
CA ILE A 261 -4.28 -14.57 19.69
C ILE A 261 -4.57 -16.06 19.76
N LYS A 262 -4.77 -16.70 18.63
CA LYS A 262 -4.92 -18.15 18.47
C LYS A 262 -3.68 -18.73 17.81
N GLY A 263 -3.19 -19.87 18.28
CA GLY A 263 -2.00 -20.52 17.72
C GLY A 263 -1.66 -21.83 18.41
N VAL A 264 -0.54 -22.43 18.02
CA VAL A 264 -0.06 -23.68 18.61
C VAL A 264 0.58 -23.40 19.97
N SER A 265 0.30 -24.26 20.98
CA SER A 265 0.96 -24.18 22.30
C SER A 265 2.48 -24.29 22.19
N GLY A 266 3.22 -23.46 22.92
CA GLY A 266 4.68 -23.39 22.89
C GLY A 266 5.25 -22.57 21.71
N SER A 267 4.40 -22.04 20.83
CA SER A 267 4.82 -21.22 19.70
C SER A 267 5.24 -19.80 20.10
N VAL A 268 5.82 -19.08 19.15
CA VAL A 268 6.12 -17.64 19.30
C VAL A 268 4.86 -16.82 19.54
N ALA A 269 3.70 -17.25 18.99
CA ALA A 269 2.41 -16.60 19.20
C ALA A 269 1.99 -16.63 20.67
N GLU A 270 2.12 -17.78 21.36
CA GLU A 270 1.85 -17.87 22.80
C GLU A 270 2.80 -17.00 23.62
N LYS A 271 4.09 -17.05 23.30
CA LYS A 271 5.10 -16.22 23.97
C LYS A 271 4.79 -14.73 23.84
N TYR A 272 4.53 -14.27 22.63
CA TYR A 272 4.18 -12.86 22.35
C TYR A 272 2.90 -12.44 23.10
N ALA A 273 1.88 -13.28 23.11
CA ALA A 273 0.64 -13.02 23.82
C ALA A 273 0.89 -12.85 25.33
N LEU A 274 1.65 -13.75 25.94
CA LEU A 274 1.98 -13.70 27.39
C LEU A 274 2.81 -12.46 27.74
N GLU A 275 3.82 -12.12 26.96
CA GLU A 275 4.70 -10.97 27.18
C GLU A 275 3.93 -9.64 27.11
N ASN A 276 2.88 -9.56 26.28
CA ASN A 276 2.07 -8.37 26.09
C ASN A 276 0.74 -8.37 26.86
N GLY A 277 0.46 -9.40 27.67
CA GLY A 277 -0.80 -9.51 28.42
C GLY A 277 -2.04 -9.70 27.54
N ILE A 278 -1.87 -10.31 26.38
CA ILE A 278 -2.95 -10.65 25.43
C ILE A 278 -3.48 -12.05 25.73
N GLN A 279 -4.78 -12.25 25.62
CA GLN A 279 -5.36 -13.58 25.77
C GLN A 279 -4.88 -14.52 24.67
N PHE A 280 -4.38 -15.69 25.04
CA PHE A 280 -3.99 -16.76 24.11
C PHE A 280 -4.98 -17.91 24.17
N VAL A 281 -5.30 -18.48 23.01
CA VAL A 281 -6.12 -19.69 22.87
C VAL A 281 -5.37 -20.70 22.00
N ALA A 282 -5.02 -21.83 22.59
CA ALA A 282 -4.36 -22.91 21.85
C ALA A 282 -5.33 -23.54 20.84
N ILE A 283 -4.82 -23.79 19.63
CA ILE A 283 -5.50 -24.50 18.56
C ILE A 283 -4.56 -25.61 18.02
N GLY A 284 -5.07 -26.82 17.82
CA GLY A 284 -4.34 -27.98 17.29
C GLY A 284 -4.06 -29.03 18.32
#